data_75a354a0a56e4f6d0696d6e8ddbeb79f
#
_entry.id   75a354a0a56e4f6d0696d6e8ddbeb79f
#
_cell.length_a   1.000
_cell.length_b   1.000
_cell.length_c   1.000
_cell.angle_alpha   90.00
_cell.angle_beta   90.00
_cell.angle_gamma   90.00
#
_symmetry.space_group_name_H-M   'P 1'
#
loop_
_entity.id
_entity.type
_entity.pdbx_description
1 polymer ?
#
loop_
_entity_poly.entity_id
_entity_poly.type
_entity_poly.pdbx_seq_one_letter_code
_entity_poly.pdbx_strand_id
1 'polypeptide(L)'
;TTTKEVNRSFYQLGFVEHPASLTPAAKKQIVALIGKDKLPQSLVKADSCFIVSEKHTASVLFDPDAADEWLNVLEDQEHITDFYIVAKDSRTYNNIRQKVVDLLGTVTVTEPLKRPMSEGFAANVEYFKLGFLDKNSVSLGQQFAEILPLLWLKAGAIGKRPELDSAELPNMLILPQNSFAVLLDEDCYGK
;
A
#
# COMPACT_ATOMS: atom_id res chain seq x y z
N THR A 1 -0.40 -0.35 -6.92
CA THR A 1 -0.25 -1.38 -5.87
C THR A 1 -0.59 -2.74 -6.46
N THR A 2 0.30 -3.69 -6.32
CA THR A 2 0.08 -5.08 -6.73
C THR A 2 -0.03 -5.90 -5.46
N THR A 3 -1.05 -6.72 -5.37
CA THR A 3 -1.22 -7.69 -4.29
C THR A 3 -0.52 -8.97 -4.70
N LYS A 4 0.41 -9.46 -3.88
CA LYS A 4 1.14 -10.69 -4.12
C LYS A 4 0.94 -11.61 -2.92
N GLU A 5 0.56 -12.85 -3.19
CA GLU A 5 0.62 -13.90 -2.17
C GLU A 5 2.08 -14.27 -1.94
N VAL A 6 2.52 -14.14 -0.69
CA VAL A 6 3.86 -14.52 -0.28
C VAL A 6 3.74 -15.71 0.65
N ASN A 7 4.46 -16.77 0.33
CA ASN A 7 4.59 -17.89 1.23
C ASN A 7 5.41 -17.50 2.44
N ARG A 8 4.98 -17.92 3.61
CA ARG A 8 5.71 -17.73 4.85
C ARG A 8 7.03 -18.50 4.82
N SER A 9 8.09 -17.89 5.32
CA SER A 9 9.43 -18.47 5.36
C SER A 9 9.72 -19.07 6.72
N PHE A 10 10.22 -20.29 6.74
CA PHE A 10 10.53 -21.02 7.96
C PHE A 10 12.01 -21.37 8.00
N TYR A 11 12.64 -21.09 9.12
CA TYR A 11 14.06 -21.32 9.35
C TYR A 11 14.27 -22.18 10.59
N GLN A 12 14.88 -23.34 10.41
CA GLN A 12 15.34 -24.15 11.54
C GLN A 12 16.66 -23.57 12.05
N LEU A 13 16.67 -23.19 13.33
CA LEU A 13 17.91 -22.83 14.01
C LEU A 13 18.36 -24.07 14.77
N GLY A 14 19.42 -24.70 14.23
CA GLY A 14 19.94 -25.95 14.74
C GLY A 14 20.65 -25.80 16.05
N PHE A 15 20.59 -26.84 16.80
CA PHE A 15 21.43 -27.41 17.86
C PHE A 15 21.59 -26.62 19.15
N VAL A 16 20.89 -26.93 20.09
CA VAL A 16 21.32 -26.75 21.49
C VAL A 16 21.01 -28.05 22.20
N GLU A 17 21.90 -28.49 23.06
CA GLU A 17 21.68 -29.74 23.81
C GLU A 17 20.36 -29.70 24.59
N HIS A 18 19.94 -28.49 24.99
CA HIS A 18 18.60 -28.24 25.56
C HIS A 18 18.15 -26.81 25.24
N PRO A 19 16.99 -26.58 24.57
CA PRO A 19 16.47 -25.25 24.31
C PRO A 19 16.27 -24.39 25.55
N ALA A 20 15.88 -25.00 26.67
CA ALA A 20 15.72 -24.34 27.96
C ALA A 20 17.05 -23.82 28.54
N SER A 21 18.19 -24.21 27.98
CA SER A 21 19.53 -23.77 28.43
C SER A 21 20.09 -22.57 27.65
N LEU A 22 19.31 -22.00 26.71
CA LEU A 22 19.76 -20.81 25.97
C LEU A 22 19.91 -19.61 26.91
N THR A 23 21.14 -19.17 27.06
CA THR A 23 21.43 -17.96 27.85
C THR A 23 20.83 -16.72 27.18
N PRO A 24 20.50 -15.66 27.93
CA PRO A 24 20.03 -14.42 27.35
C PRO A 24 20.97 -13.83 26.28
N ALA A 25 22.26 -14.03 26.45
CA ALA A 25 23.29 -13.63 25.48
C ALA A 25 23.16 -14.40 24.16
N ALA A 26 22.97 -15.72 24.23
CA ALA A 26 22.77 -16.56 23.06
C ALA A 26 21.47 -16.21 22.33
N LYS A 27 20.37 -15.97 23.04
CA LYS A 27 19.10 -15.49 22.46
C LYS A 27 19.28 -14.17 21.73
N LYS A 28 20.03 -13.21 22.29
CA LYS A 28 20.35 -11.93 21.63
C LYS A 28 21.22 -12.14 20.37
N GLN A 29 22.17 -13.06 20.39
CA GLN A 29 22.97 -13.38 19.21
C GLN A 29 22.13 -13.97 18.08
N ILE A 30 21.21 -14.88 18.39
CA ILE A 30 20.25 -15.44 17.43
C ILE A 30 19.44 -14.32 16.77
N VAL A 31 18.85 -13.42 17.58
CA VAL A 31 18.07 -12.29 17.07
C VAL A 31 18.95 -11.31 16.25
N ALA A 32 20.21 -11.15 16.62
CA ALA A 32 21.18 -10.34 15.83
C ALA A 32 21.36 -10.87 14.42
N LEU A 33 21.39 -12.20 14.24
CA LEU A 33 21.52 -12.84 12.92
C LEU A 33 20.28 -12.64 12.03
N ILE A 34 19.10 -12.48 12.62
CA ILE A 34 17.85 -12.24 11.89
C ILE A 34 17.84 -10.84 11.26
N GLY A 35 18.47 -9.88 11.91
CA GLY A 35 18.55 -8.49 11.47
C GLY A 35 17.63 -7.56 12.24
N LYS A 36 18.13 -6.37 12.52
CA LYS A 36 17.44 -5.37 13.36
C LYS A 36 16.11 -4.88 12.77
N ASP A 37 16.02 -4.87 11.44
CA ASP A 37 14.83 -4.41 10.73
C ASP A 37 13.67 -5.41 10.81
N LYS A 38 14.00 -6.69 10.93
CA LYS A 38 13.01 -7.78 11.04
C LYS A 38 12.64 -8.08 12.50
N LEU A 39 13.63 -8.04 13.41
CA LEU A 39 13.41 -8.30 14.84
C LEU A 39 14.53 -7.65 15.69
N PRO A 40 14.25 -6.61 16.49
CA PRO A 40 15.27 -5.96 17.30
C PRO A 40 15.62 -6.76 18.56
N GLN A 41 16.91 -6.73 18.91
CA GLN A 41 17.43 -7.40 20.11
C GLN A 41 16.84 -6.89 21.44
N SER A 42 16.28 -5.67 21.44
CA SER A 42 15.66 -5.08 22.63
C SER A 42 14.43 -5.84 23.12
N LEU A 43 13.83 -6.67 22.26
CA LEU A 43 12.67 -7.51 22.61
C LEU A 43 13.06 -8.79 23.36
N VAL A 44 14.35 -9.14 23.41
CA VAL A 44 14.83 -10.34 24.09
C VAL A 44 14.87 -10.09 25.61
N LYS A 45 13.99 -10.76 26.35
CA LYS A 45 14.02 -10.84 27.81
C LYS A 45 14.72 -12.14 28.25
N ALA A 46 15.24 -12.17 29.48
CA ALA A 46 15.95 -13.34 29.99
C ALA A 46 15.12 -14.63 29.93
N ASP A 47 13.85 -14.53 30.32
CA ASP A 47 12.92 -15.67 30.44
C ASP A 47 12.05 -15.90 29.20
N SER A 48 12.29 -15.19 28.08
CA SER A 48 11.49 -15.35 26.87
C SER A 48 11.72 -16.72 26.25
N CYS A 49 10.65 -17.52 26.12
CA CYS A 49 10.64 -18.77 25.35
C CYS A 49 10.43 -18.50 23.87
N PHE A 50 9.83 -17.38 23.53
CA PHE A 50 9.61 -16.92 22.17
C PHE A 50 9.56 -15.38 22.09
N ILE A 51 9.59 -14.83 20.87
CA ILE A 51 9.39 -13.40 20.60
C ILE A 51 8.38 -13.27 19.47
N VAL A 52 7.32 -12.52 19.74
CA VAL A 52 6.31 -12.06 18.78
C VAL A 52 6.19 -10.55 18.92
N SER A 53 6.03 -9.83 17.83
CA SER A 53 5.91 -8.37 17.85
C SER A 53 4.94 -7.89 16.79
N GLU A 54 4.01 -7.04 17.15
CA GLU A 54 3.02 -6.43 16.26
C GLU A 54 3.64 -5.52 15.17
N LYS A 55 4.88 -5.07 15.39
CA LYS A 55 5.55 -4.11 14.49
C LYS A 55 6.59 -4.74 13.57
N HIS A 56 6.88 -6.03 13.74
CA HIS A 56 7.98 -6.69 13.07
C HIS A 56 7.51 -7.94 12.35
N THR A 57 8.12 -8.24 11.21
CA THR A 57 7.70 -9.33 10.30
C THR A 57 8.29 -10.68 10.65
N ALA A 58 9.17 -10.74 11.67
CA ALA A 58 9.79 -11.98 12.10
C ALA A 58 9.37 -12.37 13.52
N SER A 59 9.25 -13.67 13.76
CA SER A 59 9.03 -14.28 15.07
C SER A 59 10.03 -15.38 15.32
N VAL A 60 10.42 -15.56 16.59
CA VAL A 60 11.38 -16.57 17.02
C VAL A 60 10.79 -17.40 18.14
N LEU A 61 10.86 -18.71 18.01
CA LEU A 61 10.61 -19.67 19.07
C LEU A 61 11.94 -20.23 19.57
N PHE A 62 12.32 -19.92 20.80
CA PHE A 62 13.54 -20.43 21.43
C PHE A 62 13.37 -21.78 22.07
N ASP A 63 12.19 -22.05 22.62
CA ASP A 63 11.88 -23.28 23.33
C ASP A 63 10.71 -24.02 22.64
N PRO A 64 10.94 -25.19 22.04
CA PRO A 64 9.88 -25.99 21.40
C PRO A 64 8.76 -26.40 22.36
N ASP A 65 9.01 -26.51 23.65
CA ASP A 65 7.99 -26.86 24.64
C ASP A 65 6.95 -25.75 24.84
N ALA A 66 7.32 -24.50 24.53
CA ALA A 66 6.44 -23.35 24.52
C ALA A 66 5.71 -23.12 23.18
N ALA A 67 5.73 -24.10 22.27
CA ALA A 67 5.18 -23.92 20.93
C ALA A 67 3.67 -23.64 20.94
N ASP A 68 2.90 -24.25 21.82
CA ASP A 68 1.45 -24.04 21.90
C ASP A 68 1.10 -22.64 22.42
N GLU A 69 1.86 -22.11 23.38
CA GLU A 69 1.71 -20.72 23.85
C GLU A 69 2.08 -19.73 22.74
N TRP A 70 3.15 -20.02 22.02
CA TRP A 70 3.59 -19.22 20.87
C TRP A 70 2.54 -19.16 19.77
N LEU A 71 1.91 -20.30 19.44
CA LEU A 71 0.84 -20.38 18.44
C LEU A 71 -0.39 -19.54 18.85
N ASN A 72 -0.77 -19.57 20.12
CA ASN A 72 -1.89 -18.76 20.62
C ASN A 72 -1.63 -17.26 20.44
N VAL A 73 -0.38 -16.80 20.62
CA VAL A 73 -0.02 -15.39 20.39
C VAL A 73 0.07 -15.05 18.90
N LEU A 74 0.40 -16.03 18.06
CA LEU A 74 0.48 -15.84 16.60
C LEU A 74 -0.88 -15.76 15.91
N GLU A 75 -1.95 -16.25 16.51
CA GLU A 75 -3.30 -16.29 15.91
C GLU A 75 -3.74 -14.90 15.42
N ASP A 76 -3.40 -13.83 16.18
CA ASP A 76 -3.74 -12.45 15.85
C ASP A 76 -2.65 -11.73 15.03
N GLN A 77 -1.58 -12.43 14.60
CA GLN A 77 -0.38 -11.81 14.01
C GLN A 77 -0.17 -12.22 12.56
N GLU A 78 -1.16 -11.98 11.70
CA GLU A 78 -1.12 -12.37 10.29
C GLU A 78 0.03 -11.74 9.48
N HIS A 79 0.55 -10.58 9.93
CA HIS A 79 1.61 -9.84 9.25
C HIS A 79 3.00 -10.50 9.33
N ILE A 80 3.17 -11.51 10.19
CA ILE A 80 4.46 -12.19 10.35
C ILE A 80 4.72 -13.11 9.16
N THR A 81 5.86 -12.92 8.50
CA THR A 81 6.27 -13.66 7.31
C THR A 81 7.41 -14.63 7.55
N ASP A 82 8.28 -14.34 8.52
CA ASP A 82 9.51 -15.09 8.77
C ASP A 82 9.45 -15.75 10.16
N PHE A 83 9.54 -17.07 10.20
CA PHE A 83 9.48 -17.87 11.43
C PHE A 83 10.81 -18.57 11.67
N TYR A 84 11.40 -18.32 12.83
CA TYR A 84 12.65 -18.91 13.26
C TYR A 84 12.39 -19.84 14.43
N ILE A 85 12.67 -21.11 14.26
CA ILE A 85 12.37 -22.15 15.25
C ILE A 85 13.65 -22.82 15.70
N VAL A 86 13.99 -22.71 16.99
CA VAL A 86 15.10 -23.44 17.59
C VAL A 86 14.63 -24.85 17.88
N ALA A 87 15.13 -25.82 17.15
CA ALA A 87 14.78 -27.21 17.33
C ALA A 87 15.99 -28.12 17.07
N LYS A 88 16.21 -29.09 17.95
CA LYS A 88 17.31 -30.04 17.87
C LYS A 88 17.17 -30.99 16.68
N ASP A 89 15.95 -31.44 16.42
CA ASP A 89 15.65 -32.41 15.39
C ASP A 89 14.64 -31.88 14.37
N SER A 90 14.74 -32.42 13.15
CA SER A 90 13.86 -32.01 12.05
C SER A 90 12.40 -32.44 12.25
N ARG A 91 12.14 -33.44 13.08
CA ARG A 91 10.75 -33.91 13.35
C ARG A 91 10.00 -32.87 14.18
N THR A 92 10.59 -32.42 15.27
CA THR A 92 10.04 -31.34 16.12
C THR A 92 9.85 -30.06 15.31
N TYR A 93 10.86 -29.67 14.54
CA TYR A 93 10.76 -28.51 13.65
C TYR A 93 9.60 -28.63 12.66
N ASN A 94 9.49 -29.75 11.93
CA ASN A 94 8.45 -29.93 10.93
C ASN A 94 7.05 -29.97 11.55
N ASN A 95 6.91 -30.53 12.75
CA ASN A 95 5.62 -30.55 13.47
C ASN A 95 5.18 -29.13 13.84
N ILE A 96 6.08 -28.32 14.42
CA ILE A 96 5.78 -26.93 14.78
C ILE A 96 5.50 -26.11 13.53
N ARG A 97 6.32 -26.25 12.48
CA ARG A 97 6.10 -25.58 11.19
C ARG A 97 4.72 -25.88 10.63
N GLN A 98 4.30 -27.16 10.64
CA GLN A 98 2.99 -27.57 10.12
C GLN A 98 1.85 -26.91 10.92
N LYS A 99 1.96 -26.89 12.25
CA LYS A 99 0.98 -26.19 13.09
C LYS A 99 0.86 -24.70 12.75
N VAL A 100 1.98 -24.01 12.48
CA VAL A 100 1.96 -22.58 12.07
C VAL A 100 1.32 -22.40 10.69
N VAL A 101 1.62 -23.30 9.74
CA VAL A 101 1.02 -23.25 8.39
C VAL A 101 -0.49 -23.49 8.46
N ASP A 102 -0.93 -24.44 9.28
CA ASP A 102 -2.35 -24.76 9.45
C ASP A 102 -3.11 -23.62 10.13
N LEU A 103 -2.44 -22.90 11.05
CA LEU A 103 -3.04 -21.78 11.78
C LEU A 103 -3.14 -20.51 10.92
N LEU A 104 -2.05 -20.14 10.25
CA LEU A 104 -1.93 -18.81 9.64
C LEU A 104 -2.09 -18.79 8.10
N GLY A 105 -1.98 -19.92 7.43
CA GLY A 105 -2.09 -20.02 5.97
C GLY A 105 -1.06 -19.16 5.21
N THR A 106 -1.45 -18.66 4.02
CA THR A 106 -0.64 -17.77 3.17
C THR A 106 -0.84 -16.30 3.55
N VAL A 107 0.21 -15.48 3.38
CA VAL A 107 0.14 -14.02 3.60
C VAL A 107 -0.06 -13.29 2.30
N THR A 108 -0.99 -12.37 2.26
CA THR A 108 -1.17 -11.44 1.16
C THR A 108 -0.45 -10.14 1.47
N VAL A 109 0.66 -9.87 0.79
CA VAL A 109 1.43 -8.63 0.95
C VAL A 109 1.09 -7.68 -0.19
N THR A 110 0.75 -6.45 0.16
CA THR A 110 0.54 -5.38 -0.80
C THR A 110 1.83 -4.61 -0.99
N GLU A 111 2.47 -4.78 -2.15
CA GLU A 111 3.68 -4.05 -2.49
C GLU A 111 3.38 -2.89 -3.44
N PRO A 112 4.05 -1.73 -3.29
CA PRO A 112 3.97 -0.68 -4.29
C PRO A 112 4.58 -1.17 -5.60
N LEU A 113 3.84 -1.03 -6.70
CA LEU A 113 4.33 -1.41 -8.02
C LEU A 113 5.52 -0.51 -8.40
N LYS A 114 6.72 -1.06 -8.38
CA LYS A 114 7.92 -0.39 -8.87
C LYS A 114 8.01 -0.62 -10.38
N ARG A 115 7.93 0.46 -11.15
CA ARG A 115 8.17 0.45 -12.59
C ARG A 115 9.49 1.16 -12.90
N PRO A 116 10.27 0.69 -13.87
CA PRO A 116 11.44 1.43 -14.32
C PRO A 116 11.02 2.77 -14.92
N MET A 117 11.80 3.81 -14.67
CA MET A 117 11.53 5.16 -15.21
C MET A 117 11.42 5.18 -16.75
N SER A 118 12.08 4.22 -17.41
CA SER A 118 12.03 4.05 -18.87
C SER A 118 10.65 3.67 -19.42
N GLU A 119 9.77 3.10 -18.60
CA GLU A 119 8.39 2.79 -19.01
C GLU A 119 7.49 4.02 -19.02
N GLY A 120 7.94 5.11 -18.37
CA GLY A 120 7.15 6.32 -18.23
C GLY A 120 5.89 6.12 -17.38
N PHE A 121 5.05 7.14 -17.39
CA PHE A 121 3.75 7.12 -16.72
C PHE A 121 2.65 7.28 -17.75
N ALA A 122 1.57 6.54 -17.62
CA ALA A 122 0.36 6.84 -18.37
C ALA A 122 -0.17 8.20 -17.91
N ALA A 123 -0.07 9.19 -18.76
CA ALA A 123 -0.58 10.52 -18.52
C ALA A 123 -1.47 10.94 -19.68
N ASN A 124 -2.57 11.63 -19.36
CA ASN A 124 -3.37 12.28 -20.37
C ASN A 124 -2.67 13.59 -20.72
N VAL A 125 -2.30 13.71 -21.99
CA VAL A 125 -1.72 14.95 -22.52
C VAL A 125 -2.70 15.55 -23.52
N GLU A 126 -3.08 16.80 -23.30
CA GLU A 126 -3.91 17.54 -24.20
C GLU A 126 -3.15 18.76 -24.71
N TYR A 127 -3.15 18.95 -26.01
CA TYR A 127 -2.40 20.00 -26.68
C TYR A 127 -3.34 21.15 -27.07
N PHE A 128 -3.00 22.37 -26.62
CA PHE A 128 -3.76 23.56 -26.93
C PHE A 128 -2.92 24.49 -27.82
N LYS A 129 -3.50 24.95 -28.92
CA LYS A 129 -2.95 26.02 -29.71
C LYS A 129 -3.62 27.32 -29.26
N LEU A 130 -2.85 28.22 -28.66
CA LEU A 130 -3.35 29.53 -28.29
C LEU A 130 -3.40 30.44 -29.54
N GLY A 131 -4.55 31.02 -29.78
CA GLY A 131 -4.76 32.06 -30.79
C GLY A 131 -5.20 33.36 -30.17
N PHE A 132 -5.29 34.39 -30.96
CA PHE A 132 -5.91 35.65 -30.54
C PHE A 132 -7.44 35.53 -30.71
N LEU A 133 -8.19 35.82 -29.64
CA LEU A 133 -9.63 35.95 -29.66
C LEU A 133 -10.01 37.42 -29.63
N ASP A 134 -10.97 37.78 -30.48
CA ASP A 134 -11.50 39.15 -30.46
C ASP A 134 -12.40 39.36 -29.22
N LYS A 135 -12.12 40.42 -28.45
CA LYS A 135 -12.84 40.71 -27.20
C LYS A 135 -14.35 40.88 -27.43
N ASN A 136 -14.77 41.51 -28.51
CA ASN A 136 -16.18 41.78 -28.78
C ASN A 136 -16.89 40.50 -29.21
N SER A 137 -16.24 39.68 -30.05
CA SER A 137 -16.76 38.39 -30.46
C SER A 137 -16.92 37.43 -29.25
N VAL A 138 -15.99 37.48 -28.31
CA VAL A 138 -16.11 36.73 -27.05
C VAL A 138 -17.28 37.22 -26.20
N SER A 139 -17.43 38.53 -26.04
CA SER A 139 -18.53 39.16 -25.28
C SER A 139 -19.90 38.89 -25.88
N LEU A 140 -19.96 38.76 -27.19
CA LEU A 140 -21.20 38.39 -27.92
C LEU A 140 -21.45 36.87 -27.95
N GLY A 141 -20.60 36.09 -27.33
CA GLY A 141 -20.72 34.63 -27.28
C GLY A 141 -20.25 33.90 -28.55
N GLN A 142 -19.90 34.63 -29.62
CA GLN A 142 -19.54 34.03 -30.91
C GLN A 142 -18.30 33.13 -30.88
N GLN A 143 -17.39 33.36 -29.94
CA GLN A 143 -16.17 32.57 -29.74
C GLN A 143 -16.13 31.85 -28.38
N PHE A 144 -17.28 31.62 -27.76
CA PHE A 144 -17.34 30.98 -26.45
C PHE A 144 -16.80 29.54 -26.46
N ALA A 145 -17.09 28.78 -27.52
CA ALA A 145 -16.59 27.41 -27.66
C ALA A 145 -15.06 27.32 -27.60
N GLU A 146 -14.37 28.37 -28.06
CA GLU A 146 -12.90 28.42 -28.03
C GLU A 146 -12.35 28.79 -26.64
N ILE A 147 -13.14 29.47 -25.81
CA ILE A 147 -12.79 29.82 -24.43
C ILE A 147 -13.08 28.68 -23.44
N LEU A 148 -14.06 27.87 -23.72
CA LEU A 148 -14.49 26.82 -22.81
C LEU A 148 -13.36 25.89 -22.34
N PRO A 149 -12.39 25.47 -23.17
CA PRO A 149 -11.24 24.71 -22.73
C PRO A 149 -10.34 25.46 -21.72
N LEU A 150 -10.22 26.79 -21.88
CA LEU A 150 -9.44 27.61 -20.94
C LEU A 150 -10.15 27.76 -19.58
N LEU A 151 -11.48 27.87 -19.59
CA LEU A 151 -12.28 27.87 -18.37
C LEU A 151 -12.19 26.53 -17.64
N TRP A 152 -12.21 25.43 -18.37
CA TRP A 152 -11.99 24.10 -17.82
C TRP A 152 -10.60 23.95 -17.17
N LEU A 153 -9.55 24.41 -17.83
CA LEU A 153 -8.18 24.44 -17.27
C LEU A 153 -8.14 25.29 -15.99
N LYS A 154 -8.76 26.47 -16.00
CA LYS A 154 -8.86 27.35 -14.82
C LYS A 154 -9.63 26.71 -13.67
N ALA A 155 -10.62 25.88 -13.97
CA ALA A 155 -11.41 25.12 -12.99
C ALA A 155 -10.69 23.85 -12.47
N GLY A 156 -9.42 23.62 -12.86
CA GLY A 156 -8.59 22.50 -12.38
C GLY A 156 -8.58 21.28 -13.29
N ALA A 157 -9.08 21.39 -14.53
CA ALA A 157 -9.08 20.33 -15.54
C ALA A 157 -9.70 19.01 -15.06
N ILE A 158 -10.78 19.10 -14.28
CA ILE A 158 -11.48 17.91 -13.75
C ILE A 158 -12.31 17.27 -14.87
N GLY A 159 -12.21 15.95 -14.99
CA GLY A 159 -12.96 15.17 -15.98
C GLY A 159 -12.45 15.34 -17.43
N LYS A 160 -13.26 14.90 -18.39
CA LYS A 160 -12.96 15.08 -19.81
C LYS A 160 -13.20 16.54 -20.21
N ARG A 161 -12.34 17.08 -21.12
CA ARG A 161 -12.54 18.42 -21.67
C ARG A 161 -13.96 18.59 -22.21
N PRO A 162 -14.71 19.63 -21.79
CA PRO A 162 -16.04 19.88 -22.30
C PRO A 162 -15.98 20.42 -23.74
N GLU A 163 -16.94 20.01 -24.56
CA GLU A 163 -17.14 20.45 -25.93
C GLU A 163 -18.57 20.98 -26.05
N LEU A 164 -18.78 22.01 -26.88
CA LEU A 164 -20.09 22.51 -27.22
C LEU A 164 -20.51 21.94 -28.56
N ASP A 165 -21.57 21.15 -28.56
CA ASP A 165 -22.11 20.50 -29.76
C ASP A 165 -23.10 21.38 -30.55
N SER A 166 -23.52 22.51 -29.99
CA SER A 166 -24.54 23.37 -30.57
C SER A 166 -24.01 24.75 -30.96
N ALA A 167 -24.51 25.27 -32.06
CA ALA A 167 -24.25 26.62 -32.50
C ALA A 167 -24.98 27.67 -31.62
N GLU A 168 -26.00 27.24 -30.88
CA GLU A 168 -26.74 28.08 -29.96
C GLU A 168 -26.20 27.95 -28.55
N LEU A 169 -25.77 29.07 -27.96
CA LEU A 169 -25.28 29.12 -26.59
C LEU A 169 -26.44 29.11 -25.59
N PRO A 170 -26.41 28.25 -24.59
CA PRO A 170 -27.35 28.30 -23.50
C PRO A 170 -27.08 29.54 -22.63
N ASN A 171 -28.12 30.05 -21.93
CA ASN A 171 -27.94 31.15 -21.02
C ASN A 171 -27.04 30.82 -19.85
N MET A 172 -27.01 29.55 -19.45
CA MET A 172 -26.11 29.01 -18.44
C MET A 172 -25.65 27.59 -18.84
N LEU A 173 -24.37 27.33 -18.73
CA LEU A 173 -23.77 26.02 -18.98
C LEU A 173 -23.37 25.42 -17.63
N ILE A 174 -23.98 24.29 -17.28
CA ILE A 174 -23.66 23.55 -16.06
C ILE A 174 -22.92 22.28 -16.44
N LEU A 175 -21.71 22.11 -15.92
CA LEU A 175 -20.82 20.99 -16.20
C LEU A 175 -20.52 20.22 -14.91
N PRO A 176 -21.44 19.37 -14.40
CA PRO A 176 -21.29 18.66 -13.12
C PRO A 176 -20.07 17.75 -13.11
N GLN A 177 -19.78 17.09 -14.24
CA GLN A 177 -18.62 16.18 -14.38
C GLN A 177 -17.28 16.91 -14.33
N ASN A 178 -17.28 18.21 -14.63
CA ASN A 178 -16.11 19.08 -14.62
C ASN A 178 -16.08 20.01 -13.39
N SER A 179 -17.07 19.91 -12.52
CA SER A 179 -17.18 20.66 -11.26
C SER A 179 -17.19 22.19 -11.43
N PHE A 180 -17.72 22.71 -12.55
CA PHE A 180 -17.93 24.15 -12.74
C PHE A 180 -19.17 24.47 -13.59
N ALA A 181 -19.60 25.69 -13.52
CA ALA A 181 -20.67 26.23 -14.33
C ALA A 181 -20.26 27.61 -14.88
N VAL A 182 -20.84 27.97 -16.01
CA VAL A 182 -20.62 29.27 -16.64
C VAL A 182 -21.97 29.92 -16.89
N LEU A 183 -22.13 31.14 -16.38
CA LEU A 183 -23.27 31.99 -16.68
C LEU A 183 -22.91 32.86 -17.90
N LEU A 184 -23.69 32.74 -18.97
CA LEU A 184 -23.46 33.42 -20.24
C LEU A 184 -24.35 34.66 -20.39
N ASP A 185 -25.52 34.62 -19.75
CA ASP A 185 -26.48 35.74 -19.74
C ASP A 185 -26.78 36.16 -18.28
N GLU A 186 -26.34 37.35 -17.91
CA GLU A 186 -26.49 37.89 -16.56
C GLU A 186 -27.97 38.14 -16.21
N ASP A 187 -28.84 38.37 -17.19
CA ASP A 187 -30.26 38.61 -16.98
C ASP A 187 -31.01 37.34 -16.53
N CYS A 188 -30.39 36.19 -16.66
CA CYS A 188 -30.91 34.89 -16.20
C CYS A 188 -30.61 34.60 -14.73
N TYR A 189 -29.83 35.44 -14.06
CA TYR A 189 -29.46 35.24 -12.66
C TYR A 189 -30.64 35.60 -11.75
N GLY A 190 -31.25 34.57 -11.14
CA GLY A 190 -32.36 34.73 -10.20
C GLY A 190 -33.78 34.42 -10.72
N LYS A 191 -33.87 33.77 -11.88
CA LYS A 191 -35.15 33.18 -12.39
C LYS A 191 -35.28 31.71 -12.01
#